data_390a398c815572991128fbdbcd162a76
#
_entry.id   390a398c815572991128fbdbcd162a76
#
_cell.length_a   1.000
_cell.length_b   1.000
_cell.length_c   1.000
_cell.angle_alpha   90.00
_cell.angle_beta   90.00
_cell.angle_gamma   90.00
#
_symmetry.space_group_name_H-M   'P 1'
#
loop_
_entity.id
_entity.type
_entity.pdbx_description
1 polymer ?
#
loop_
_entity_poly.entity_id
_entity_poly.type
_entity_poly.pdbx_seq_one_letter_code
_entity_poly.pdbx_strand_id
1 'polypeptide(L)'
;MINFKSLQLSLLSFLFSGLFLFMGLGNANAQDIAKGEELFKANCTACHALDKKVIGPALRGVSEQREEDWLISWIKNSSALIKSGDAYATK
;
A
#
# COMPACT_ATOMS: atom_id res chain seq x y z
N MET A 1 22.72 10.01 -48.51
CA MET A 1 21.80 11.13 -48.24
C MET A 1 20.68 10.61 -47.33
N ILE A 2 20.52 11.18 -46.16
CA ILE A 2 19.47 10.84 -45.22
C ILE A 2 18.14 11.43 -45.76
N ASN A 3 17.16 10.60 -46.01
CA ASN A 3 15.87 10.99 -46.53
C ASN A 3 15.04 11.65 -45.43
N PHE A 4 14.71 12.92 -45.56
CA PHE A 4 14.02 13.71 -44.51
C PHE A 4 12.70 13.09 -44.06
N LYS A 5 12.01 12.41 -44.96
CA LYS A 5 10.77 11.65 -44.64
C LYS A 5 11.02 10.43 -43.76
N SER A 6 12.12 9.72 -43.94
CA SER A 6 12.45 8.55 -43.10
C SER A 6 12.90 8.97 -41.71
N LEU A 7 13.56 10.14 -41.59
CA LEU A 7 13.98 10.69 -40.30
C LEU A 7 12.75 11.15 -39.46
N GLN A 8 11.74 11.77 -40.12
CA GLN A 8 10.51 12.16 -39.44
C GLN A 8 9.68 10.99 -38.98
N LEU A 9 9.58 9.93 -39.77
CA LEU A 9 8.90 8.70 -39.37
C LEU A 9 9.60 7.99 -38.20
N SER A 10 10.93 7.99 -38.16
CA SER A 10 11.73 7.43 -37.10
C SER A 10 11.56 8.20 -35.79
N LEU A 11 11.55 9.55 -35.85
CA LEU A 11 11.32 10.41 -34.68
C LEU A 11 9.91 10.27 -34.10
N LEU A 12 8.90 10.16 -34.95
CA LEU A 12 7.51 9.91 -34.52
C LEU A 12 7.35 8.55 -33.86
N SER A 13 8.05 7.52 -34.33
CA SER A 13 8.04 6.18 -33.73
C SER A 13 8.69 6.17 -32.35
N PHE A 14 9.79 6.91 -32.16
CA PHE A 14 10.43 7.05 -30.86
C PHE A 14 9.58 7.82 -29.84
N LEU A 15 8.88 8.87 -30.26
CA LEU A 15 7.97 9.65 -29.42
C LEU A 15 6.75 8.84 -28.99
N PHE A 16 6.22 8.00 -29.88
CA PHE A 16 5.07 7.14 -29.58
C PHE A 16 5.45 5.98 -28.64
N SER A 17 6.67 5.41 -28.79
CA SER A 17 7.19 4.37 -27.91
C SER A 17 7.50 4.90 -26.50
N GLY A 18 8.01 6.12 -26.39
CA GLY A 18 8.27 6.76 -25.09
C GLY A 18 7.01 7.09 -24.30
N LEU A 19 5.92 7.44 -24.97
CA LEU A 19 4.65 7.76 -24.34
C LEU A 19 3.96 6.51 -23.75
N PHE A 20 4.14 5.35 -24.38
CA PHE A 20 3.55 4.09 -23.89
C PHE A 20 4.24 3.56 -22.63
N LEU A 21 5.53 3.85 -22.43
CA LEU A 21 6.29 3.46 -21.24
C LEU A 21 5.93 4.28 -19.99
N PHE A 22 5.40 5.49 -20.16
CA PHE A 22 5.03 6.36 -19.04
C PHE A 22 3.63 6.06 -18.46
N MET A 23 2.76 5.37 -19.18
CA MET A 23 1.40 5.05 -18.73
C MET A 23 1.31 3.82 -17.82
N GLY A 24 2.38 3.06 -17.63
CA GLY A 24 2.38 1.80 -16.87
C GLY A 24 2.78 1.90 -15.40
N LEU A 25 3.29 3.04 -14.92
CA LEU A 25 3.92 3.14 -13.60
C LEU A 25 3.05 3.75 -12.49
N GLY A 26 1.79 4.10 -12.76
CA GLY A 26 1.00 4.92 -11.83
C GLY A 26 0.03 4.18 -10.91
N ASN A 27 -0.26 2.90 -11.10
CA ASN A 27 -1.45 2.28 -10.48
C ASN A 27 -1.21 1.16 -9.45
N ALA A 28 0.00 0.68 -9.24
CA ALA A 28 0.25 -0.44 -8.34
C ALA A 28 -0.12 -0.09 -6.88
N ASN A 29 0.27 1.08 -6.39
CA ASN A 29 0.02 1.49 -5.00
C ASN A 29 -1.46 1.77 -4.70
N ALA A 30 -2.23 2.34 -5.63
CA ALA A 30 -3.64 2.63 -5.44
C ALA A 30 -4.49 1.35 -5.34
N GLN A 31 -4.11 0.29 -6.06
CA GLN A 31 -4.78 -1.00 -6.03
C GLN A 31 -4.55 -1.72 -4.70
N ASP A 32 -3.35 -1.66 -4.14
CA ASP A 32 -3.01 -2.24 -2.84
C ASP A 32 -3.76 -1.54 -1.69
N ILE A 33 -3.90 -0.22 -1.73
CA ILE A 33 -4.67 0.55 -0.75
C ILE A 33 -6.14 0.17 -0.79
N ALA A 34 -6.75 0.08 -1.97
CA ALA A 34 -8.14 -0.32 -2.13
C ALA A 34 -8.40 -1.75 -1.61
N LYS A 35 -7.47 -2.67 -1.87
CA LYS A 35 -7.53 -4.04 -1.34
C LYS A 35 -7.37 -4.07 0.17
N GLY A 36 -6.49 -3.27 0.72
CA GLY A 36 -6.31 -3.11 2.17
C GLY A 36 -7.59 -2.59 2.84
N GLU A 37 -8.26 -1.62 2.27
CA GLU A 37 -9.53 -1.10 2.76
C GLU A 37 -10.64 -2.17 2.74
N GLU A 38 -10.74 -2.94 1.67
CA GLU A 38 -11.70 -4.05 1.56
C GLU A 38 -11.45 -5.10 2.66
N LEU A 39 -10.21 -5.52 2.85
CA LEU A 39 -9.82 -6.48 3.88
C LEU A 39 -10.09 -5.96 5.30
N PHE A 40 -9.81 -4.69 5.56
CA PHE A 40 -10.11 -4.05 6.83
C PHE A 40 -11.61 -4.05 7.12
N LYS A 41 -12.43 -3.65 6.15
CA LYS A 41 -13.90 -3.67 6.28
C LYS A 41 -14.45 -5.07 6.55
N ALA A 42 -13.89 -6.08 5.89
CA ALA A 42 -14.36 -7.45 6.03
C ALA A 42 -13.94 -8.11 7.35
N ASN A 43 -12.79 -7.78 7.90
CA ASN A 43 -12.17 -8.55 9.00
C ASN A 43 -11.99 -7.76 10.29
N CYS A 44 -11.94 -6.43 10.26
CA CYS A 44 -11.51 -5.63 11.41
C CYS A 44 -12.60 -4.74 12.00
N THR A 45 -13.60 -4.36 11.21
CA THR A 45 -14.62 -3.37 11.62
C THR A 45 -15.60 -3.88 12.68
N ALA A 46 -15.67 -5.18 12.90
CA ALA A 46 -16.45 -5.75 14.03
C ALA A 46 -15.91 -5.28 15.39
N CYS A 47 -14.60 -5.04 15.49
CA CYS A 47 -13.92 -4.69 16.75
C CYS A 47 -13.23 -3.32 16.71
N HIS A 48 -12.91 -2.79 15.55
CA HIS A 48 -12.16 -1.56 15.38
C HIS A 48 -12.88 -0.55 14.49
N ALA A 49 -12.77 0.72 14.85
CA ALA A 49 -13.09 1.87 14.01
C ALA A 49 -11.85 2.77 13.92
N LEU A 50 -11.82 3.68 12.94
CA LEU A 50 -10.71 4.61 12.77
C LEU A 50 -10.68 5.66 13.88
N ASP A 51 -11.83 6.28 14.19
CA ASP A 51 -11.87 7.49 15.00
C ASP A 51 -12.46 7.31 16.40
N LYS A 52 -12.93 6.13 16.74
CA LYS A 52 -13.51 5.84 18.04
C LYS A 52 -13.19 4.45 18.55
N LYS A 53 -13.21 4.29 19.86
CA LYS A 53 -13.15 2.98 20.48
C LYS A 53 -14.46 2.23 20.22
N VAL A 54 -14.36 0.96 19.84
CA VAL A 54 -15.45 0.00 19.76
C VAL A 54 -15.19 -1.07 20.81
N ILE A 55 -14.85 -2.29 20.43
CA ILE A 55 -14.28 -3.29 21.34
C ILE A 55 -12.78 -3.03 21.52
N GLY A 56 -12.07 -2.85 20.39
CA GLY A 56 -10.67 -2.44 20.36
C GLY A 56 -10.51 -0.92 20.26
N PRO A 57 -9.28 -0.42 20.41
CA PRO A 57 -8.98 1.00 20.32
C PRO A 57 -9.19 1.55 18.89
N ALA A 58 -9.36 2.88 18.78
CA ALA A 58 -9.34 3.59 17.52
C ALA A 58 -7.99 3.41 16.83
N LEU A 59 -7.99 3.27 15.49
CA LEU A 59 -6.79 2.95 14.74
C LEU A 59 -6.19 4.12 13.96
N ARG A 60 -6.86 5.29 13.89
CA ARG A 60 -6.29 6.45 13.20
C ARG A 60 -4.97 6.87 13.86
N GLY A 61 -3.95 7.05 13.04
CA GLY A 61 -2.61 7.45 13.51
C GLY A 61 -1.78 6.32 14.13
N VAL A 62 -2.24 5.07 14.07
CA VAL A 62 -1.48 3.94 14.64
C VAL A 62 -0.12 3.75 13.95
N SER A 63 -0.02 4.06 12.67
CA SER A 63 1.23 4.00 11.90
C SER A 63 2.26 5.06 12.32
N GLU A 64 1.84 6.11 13.00
CA GLU A 64 2.72 7.12 13.58
C GLU A 64 3.22 6.72 14.99
N GLN A 65 2.53 5.80 15.63
CA GLN A 65 2.81 5.34 16.99
C GLN A 65 3.60 4.03 17.04
N ARG A 66 3.58 3.26 15.97
CA ARG A 66 4.22 1.94 15.86
C ARG A 66 4.88 1.76 14.52
N GLU A 67 6.02 1.08 14.54
CA GLU A 67 6.72 0.69 13.33
C GLU A 67 5.86 -0.28 12.48
N GLU A 68 5.95 -0.17 11.17
CA GLU A 68 5.17 -0.97 10.23
C GLU A 68 5.40 -2.47 10.43
N ASP A 69 6.64 -2.90 10.59
CA ASP A 69 6.99 -4.30 10.84
C ASP A 69 6.37 -4.86 12.13
N TRP A 70 6.26 -4.01 13.15
CA TRP A 70 5.58 -4.38 14.39
C TRP A 70 4.07 -4.55 14.14
N LEU A 71 3.44 -3.63 13.43
CA LEU A 71 2.01 -3.69 13.07
C LEU A 71 1.70 -4.93 12.24
N ILE A 72 2.53 -5.25 11.26
CA ILE A 72 2.40 -6.47 10.45
C ILE A 72 2.47 -7.72 11.32
N SER A 73 3.44 -7.78 12.22
CA SER A 73 3.63 -8.90 13.14
C SER A 73 2.44 -9.07 14.08
N TRP A 74 1.93 -7.98 14.62
CA TRP A 74 0.73 -7.96 15.47
C TRP A 74 -0.51 -8.46 14.74
N ILE A 75 -0.77 -7.97 13.53
CA ILE A 75 -1.92 -8.36 12.73
C ILE A 75 -1.84 -9.84 12.33
N LYS A 76 -0.65 -10.32 12.00
CA LYS A 76 -0.45 -11.72 11.60
C LYS A 76 -0.63 -12.70 12.75
N ASN A 77 -0.09 -12.41 13.92
CA ASN A 77 -0.15 -13.29 15.09
C ASN A 77 0.17 -12.56 16.39
N SER A 78 -0.81 -11.86 16.94
CA SER A 78 -0.66 -11.14 18.20
C SER A 78 -0.28 -12.04 19.37
N SER A 79 -0.79 -13.27 19.40
CA SER A 79 -0.45 -14.23 20.46
C SER A 79 1.03 -14.61 20.49
N ALA A 80 1.65 -14.77 19.31
CA ALA A 80 3.08 -15.04 19.22
C ALA A 80 3.90 -13.84 19.71
N LEU A 81 3.49 -12.62 19.35
CA LEU A 81 4.17 -11.40 19.76
C LEU A 81 4.07 -11.18 21.28
N ILE A 82 2.92 -11.45 21.88
CA ILE A 82 2.73 -11.43 23.34
C ILE A 82 3.65 -12.46 24.02
N LYS A 83 3.68 -13.69 23.52
CA LYS A 83 4.52 -14.77 24.08
C LYS A 83 6.02 -14.48 23.96
N SER A 84 6.43 -13.67 22.98
CA SER A 84 7.83 -13.26 22.85
C SER A 84 8.30 -12.29 23.93
N GLY A 85 7.38 -11.73 24.71
CA GLY A 85 7.70 -10.72 25.72
C GLY A 85 7.87 -9.32 25.17
N ASP A 86 7.33 -9.05 23.97
CA ASP A 86 7.36 -7.72 23.38
C ASP A 86 6.75 -6.69 24.33
N ALA A 87 7.46 -5.58 24.56
CA ALA A 87 7.12 -4.59 25.56
C ALA A 87 5.79 -3.85 25.27
N TYR A 88 5.38 -3.76 24.02
CA TYR A 88 4.10 -3.14 23.63
C TYR A 88 2.96 -4.13 23.58
N ALA A 89 3.24 -5.35 23.16
CA ALA A 89 2.23 -6.41 23.06
C ALA A 89 1.72 -6.88 24.41
N THR A 90 2.49 -6.70 25.48
CA THR A 90 2.19 -7.18 26.85
C THR A 90 1.55 -6.13 27.75
N LYS A 91 1.33 -4.92 27.25
CA LYS A 91 0.64 -3.83 27.98
C LYS A 91 -0.87 -3.85 27.74
#